data_424f6b3a4006a4ec7082c99e4f517451
#
_entry.id   424f6b3a4006a4ec7082c99e4f517451
#
_cell.length_a   1.000
_cell.length_b   1.000
_cell.length_c   1.000
_cell.angle_alpha   90.00
_cell.angle_beta   90.00
_cell.angle_gamma   90.00
#
_symmetry.space_group_name_H-M   'P 1'
#
loop_
_entity.id
_entity.type
_entity.pdbx_description
1 polymer ?
#
loop_
_entity_poly.entity_id
_entity_poly.type
_entity_poly.pdbx_seq_one_letter_code
_entity_poly.pdbx_strand_id
1 'polypeptide(L)'
;MTGSDQIWNTVYRFDPFYFLDFAANVKRVAYASSMGIKDFPEEHKPKVQKLLSCFSKIGVREETAVKAISKILNRNDVCQVLDPTFLLTKNEWIALSEDAEIEFPIPENYIFCYFIGNNPWYVQQVENVKRVTGIQHIVQVCLYGVDCVELPDATNIYWDAGPIEFIRLIKDSSFVCTDSFHATAVSINLEQNFVEFMRFKDSDKSSQNSRIYDVLNHYGLSSRIYNNEKSDWALPIDYSLITQKLDSDREKSVNFLINAIEK
;
A
#
# COMPACT_ATOMS: atom_id res chain seq x y z
N MET A 1 1.08 4.95 20.85
CA MET A 1 1.13 3.97 19.74
C MET A 1 1.81 4.61 18.55
N THR A 2 2.62 3.85 17.82
CA THR A 2 3.12 4.24 16.49
C THR A 2 2.37 3.41 15.44
N GLY A 3 2.21 3.96 14.25
CA GLY A 3 1.30 3.39 13.26
C GLY A 3 1.92 3.21 11.89
N SER A 4 1.09 3.03 10.91
CA SER A 4 1.36 2.61 9.55
C SER A 4 2.38 3.48 8.78
N ASP A 5 2.54 3.15 7.50
CA ASP A 5 3.53 3.62 6.56
C ASP A 5 4.98 3.21 6.91
N GLN A 6 5.93 3.61 6.09
CA GLN A 6 7.34 3.19 6.16
C GLN A 6 8.13 3.92 7.27
N ILE A 7 7.52 4.09 8.42
CA ILE A 7 8.11 4.80 9.57
C ILE A 7 9.35 4.10 10.14
N TRP A 8 9.52 2.81 9.84
CA TRP A 8 10.69 2.03 10.24
C TRP A 8 11.64 1.70 9.09
N ASN A 9 11.52 2.42 7.96
CA ASN A 9 12.48 2.34 6.86
C ASN A 9 13.75 3.11 7.20
N THR A 10 14.70 2.43 7.82
CA THR A 10 15.95 3.05 8.28
C THR A 10 16.95 3.36 7.16
N VAL A 11 16.70 2.87 5.94
CA VAL A 11 17.49 3.25 4.75
C VAL A 11 17.07 4.62 4.24
N TYR A 12 15.75 4.86 4.18
CA TYR A 12 15.22 6.16 3.75
C TYR A 12 15.38 7.22 4.85
N ARG A 13 15.01 6.88 6.10
CA ARG A 13 15.10 7.77 7.25
C ARG A 13 15.19 6.97 8.54
N PHE A 14 16.28 7.11 9.28
CA PHE A 14 16.43 6.53 10.60
C PHE A 14 16.21 7.59 11.68
N ASP A 15 14.98 7.68 12.18
CA ASP A 15 14.60 8.65 13.19
C ASP A 15 13.99 7.92 14.42
N PRO A 16 14.64 8.01 15.59
CA PRO A 16 14.13 7.41 16.83
C PRO A 16 12.74 7.87 17.25
N PHE A 17 12.32 9.05 16.77
CA PHE A 17 10.97 9.56 17.01
C PHE A 17 9.87 8.56 16.60
N TYR A 18 10.03 7.89 15.45
CA TYR A 18 9.08 6.87 14.97
C TYR A 18 9.10 5.58 15.78
N PHE A 19 10.12 5.40 16.64
CA PHE A 19 10.19 4.33 17.62
C PHE A 19 9.69 4.75 19.00
N LEU A 20 9.05 5.92 19.10
CA LEU A 20 8.55 6.50 20.35
C LEU A 20 9.63 6.65 21.42
N ASP A 21 10.86 6.99 21.04
CA ASP A 21 11.98 7.09 21.97
C ASP A 21 11.78 8.17 23.05
N PHE A 22 11.00 9.21 22.73
CA PHE A 22 10.58 10.25 23.65
C PHE A 22 9.58 9.79 24.72
N ALA A 23 8.92 8.65 24.53
CA ALA A 23 7.85 8.17 25.39
C ALA A 23 8.41 7.27 26.52
N ALA A 24 9.02 7.89 27.53
CA ALA A 24 9.52 7.17 28.71
C ALA A 24 8.38 6.72 29.63
N ASN A 25 8.55 5.53 30.25
CA ASN A 25 7.65 4.99 31.30
C ASN A 25 6.17 4.81 30.89
N VAL A 26 5.91 4.66 29.60
CA VAL A 26 4.58 4.36 29.08
C VAL A 26 4.64 3.12 28.18
N LYS A 27 3.52 2.42 28.10
CA LYS A 27 3.35 1.29 27.19
C LYS A 27 3.48 1.74 25.76
N ARG A 28 4.41 1.12 25.00
CA ARG A 28 4.60 1.36 23.58
C ARG A 28 4.00 0.23 22.77
N VAL A 29 3.18 0.57 21.80
CA VAL A 29 2.52 -0.36 20.87
C VAL A 29 2.82 0.08 19.46
N ALA A 30 3.15 -0.86 18.58
CA ALA A 30 3.23 -0.65 17.15
C ALA A 30 2.06 -1.34 16.45
N TYR A 31 1.38 -0.61 15.55
CA TYR A 31 0.32 -1.15 14.72
C TYR A 31 0.61 -0.85 13.24
N ALA A 32 0.73 -1.90 12.44
CA ALA A 32 0.96 -1.85 10.99
C ALA A 32 2.20 -1.03 10.57
N SER A 33 3.21 -0.87 11.46
CA SER A 33 4.45 -0.17 11.11
C SER A 33 5.16 -0.94 9.99
N SER A 34 5.58 -0.21 8.94
CA SER A 34 6.23 -0.79 7.78
C SER A 34 7.73 -0.49 7.79
N MET A 35 8.52 -1.50 7.44
CA MET A 35 9.94 -1.32 7.16
C MET A 35 10.16 -0.87 5.71
N GLY A 36 9.33 -1.33 4.76
CA GLY A 36 9.50 -1.09 3.33
C GLY A 36 10.77 -1.71 2.73
N ILE A 37 11.61 -2.35 3.54
CA ILE A 37 12.88 -2.99 3.19
C ILE A 37 12.89 -4.44 3.68
N LYS A 38 13.75 -5.29 3.10
CA LYS A 38 13.81 -6.72 3.45
C LYS A 38 14.45 -7.00 4.81
N ASP A 39 15.46 -6.22 5.20
CA ASP A 39 16.14 -6.33 6.50
C ASP A 39 16.75 -4.97 6.87
N PHE A 40 17.02 -4.74 8.15
CA PHE A 40 17.72 -3.55 8.61
C PHE A 40 19.21 -3.60 8.21
N PRO A 41 19.83 -2.47 7.81
CA PRO A 41 21.28 -2.38 7.67
C PRO A 41 22.00 -2.83 8.93
N GLU A 42 23.11 -3.55 8.78
CA GLU A 42 23.85 -4.13 9.92
C GLU A 42 24.27 -3.07 10.94
N GLU A 43 24.68 -1.89 10.46
CA GLU A 43 25.05 -0.75 11.30
C GLU A 43 23.88 -0.18 12.11
N HIS A 44 22.64 -0.37 11.65
CA HIS A 44 21.43 0.09 12.36
C HIS A 44 20.88 -0.93 13.36
N LYS A 45 21.16 -2.22 13.17
CA LYS A 45 20.57 -3.32 13.98
C LYS A 45 20.71 -3.13 15.49
N PRO A 46 21.87 -2.77 16.05
CA PRO A 46 22.00 -2.62 17.51
C PRO A 46 21.09 -1.52 18.08
N LYS A 47 20.98 -0.39 17.37
CA LYS A 47 20.11 0.73 17.78
C LYS A 47 18.64 0.38 17.59
N VAL A 48 18.29 -0.25 16.47
CA VAL A 48 16.91 -0.72 16.19
C VAL A 48 16.49 -1.74 17.24
N GLN A 49 17.32 -2.72 17.59
CA GLN A 49 17.05 -3.70 18.62
C GLN A 49 16.73 -3.04 19.97
N LYS A 50 17.55 -2.06 20.39
CA LYS A 50 17.34 -1.31 21.63
C LYS A 50 16.00 -0.55 21.59
N LEU A 51 15.66 0.09 20.48
CA LEU A 51 14.42 0.86 20.34
C LEU A 51 13.18 -0.05 20.34
N LEU A 52 13.23 -1.13 19.56
CA LEU A 52 12.12 -2.08 19.42
C LEU A 52 11.89 -2.91 20.70
N SER A 53 12.93 -3.17 21.50
CA SER A 53 12.78 -3.89 22.78
C SER A 53 11.89 -3.17 23.79
N CYS A 54 11.67 -1.87 23.61
CA CYS A 54 10.78 -1.05 24.45
C CYS A 54 9.29 -1.23 24.12
N PHE A 55 8.97 -1.94 23.04
CA PHE A 55 7.57 -2.15 22.65
C PHE A 55 6.98 -3.39 23.34
N SER A 56 5.82 -3.21 23.95
CA SER A 56 5.06 -4.30 24.58
C SER A 56 4.37 -5.18 23.54
N LYS A 57 3.87 -4.59 22.46
CA LYS A 57 3.22 -5.28 21.35
C LYS A 57 3.71 -4.70 20.03
N ILE A 58 3.99 -5.57 19.07
CA ILE A 58 4.48 -5.20 17.75
C ILE A 58 3.64 -5.91 16.68
N GLY A 59 2.80 -5.14 16.01
CA GLY A 59 2.11 -5.51 14.79
C GLY A 59 2.73 -4.77 13.61
N VAL A 60 3.13 -5.48 12.58
CA VAL A 60 3.75 -4.91 11.38
C VAL A 60 2.96 -5.29 10.14
N ARG A 61 3.11 -4.51 9.07
CA ARG A 61 2.32 -4.64 7.87
C ARG A 61 2.80 -5.78 6.96
N GLU A 62 4.10 -6.03 6.91
CA GLU A 62 4.71 -6.99 6.00
C GLU A 62 5.18 -8.26 6.75
N GLU A 63 5.02 -9.41 6.10
CA GLU A 63 5.56 -10.68 6.61
C GLU A 63 7.10 -10.65 6.69
N THR A 64 7.75 -9.97 5.74
CA THR A 64 9.20 -9.75 5.76
C THR A 64 9.63 -9.00 7.01
N ALA A 65 8.86 -8.00 7.47
CA ALA A 65 9.13 -7.26 8.70
C ALA A 65 8.92 -8.13 9.95
N VAL A 66 7.90 -9.01 9.98
CA VAL A 66 7.73 -9.99 11.07
C VAL A 66 9.00 -10.82 11.24
N LYS A 67 9.52 -11.39 10.16
CA LYS A 67 10.74 -12.23 10.18
C LYS A 67 11.97 -11.45 10.66
N ALA A 68 12.19 -10.25 10.13
CA ALA A 68 13.35 -9.42 10.47
C ALA A 68 13.33 -8.99 11.95
N ILE A 69 12.18 -8.51 12.44
CA ILE A 69 12.03 -8.00 13.80
C ILE A 69 12.02 -9.14 14.82
N SER A 70 11.35 -10.25 14.54
CA SER A 70 11.39 -11.44 15.39
C SER A 70 12.81 -11.95 15.59
N LYS A 71 13.61 -11.97 14.50
CA LYS A 71 15.02 -12.38 14.55
C LYS A 71 15.87 -11.43 15.41
N ILE A 72 15.75 -10.11 15.20
CA ILE A 72 16.58 -9.11 15.88
C ILE A 72 16.27 -9.03 17.39
N LEU A 73 14.98 -9.24 17.76
CA LEU A 73 14.51 -9.21 19.15
C LEU A 73 14.56 -10.58 19.84
N ASN A 74 14.78 -11.65 19.12
CA ASN A 74 14.60 -13.03 19.59
C ASN A 74 13.20 -13.21 20.24
N ARG A 75 12.13 -12.72 19.58
CA ARG A 75 10.73 -12.78 20.01
C ARG A 75 9.89 -13.51 18.98
N ASN A 76 8.83 -14.18 19.42
CA ASN A 76 7.88 -14.91 18.58
C ASN A 76 6.46 -14.32 18.62
N ASP A 77 6.27 -13.17 19.28
CA ASP A 77 4.99 -12.49 19.41
C ASP A 77 4.85 -11.24 18.52
N VAL A 78 5.79 -11.04 17.59
CA VAL A 78 5.65 -10.08 16.49
C VAL A 78 4.70 -10.70 15.46
N CYS A 79 3.65 -9.97 15.08
CA CYS A 79 2.66 -10.49 14.15
C CYS A 79 2.40 -9.55 12.98
N GLN A 80 1.94 -10.13 11.88
CA GLN A 80 1.44 -9.36 10.76
C GLN A 80 0.02 -8.88 11.06
N VAL A 81 -0.24 -7.61 10.76
CA VAL A 81 -1.55 -6.98 10.82
C VAL A 81 -1.81 -6.19 9.54
N LEU A 82 -3.06 -5.96 9.23
CA LEU A 82 -3.44 -5.19 8.05
C LEU A 82 -3.05 -3.72 8.18
N ASP A 83 -2.70 -3.12 7.05
CA ASP A 83 -2.64 -1.65 6.94
C ASP A 83 -4.01 -1.07 7.35
N PRO A 84 -4.05 0.10 8.04
CA PRO A 84 -5.31 0.73 8.45
C PRO A 84 -6.33 0.91 7.32
N THR A 85 -5.88 1.07 6.07
CA THR A 85 -6.77 1.19 4.92
C THR A 85 -7.65 -0.04 4.67
N PHE A 86 -7.24 -1.20 5.16
CA PHE A 86 -8.04 -2.43 5.09
C PHE A 86 -9.01 -2.63 6.26
N LEU A 87 -8.91 -1.81 7.32
CA LEU A 87 -9.79 -1.98 8.50
C LEU A 87 -11.23 -1.58 8.21
N LEU A 88 -11.46 -0.60 7.35
CA LEU A 88 -12.77 -0.32 6.82
C LEU A 88 -13.13 -1.33 5.74
N THR A 89 -14.39 -1.74 5.72
CA THR A 89 -14.94 -2.60 4.68
C THR A 89 -15.14 -1.84 3.38
N LYS A 90 -15.33 -2.56 2.27
CA LYS A 90 -15.71 -1.99 0.98
C LYS A 90 -16.93 -1.04 1.10
N ASN A 91 -17.98 -1.48 1.80
CA ASN A 91 -19.18 -0.69 1.93
C ASN A 91 -18.98 0.60 2.74
N GLU A 92 -18.15 0.55 3.79
CA GLU A 92 -17.82 1.74 4.59
C GLU A 92 -16.99 2.73 3.76
N TRP A 93 -16.00 2.27 2.97
CA TRP A 93 -15.28 3.14 2.06
C TRP A 93 -16.18 3.75 0.98
N ILE A 94 -17.10 2.96 0.40
CA ILE A 94 -18.08 3.45 -0.58
C ILE A 94 -18.93 4.56 0.05
N ALA A 95 -19.49 4.33 1.24
CA ALA A 95 -20.31 5.32 1.93
C ALA A 95 -19.55 6.62 2.20
N LEU A 96 -18.29 6.54 2.66
CA LEU A 96 -17.44 7.73 2.86
C LEU A 96 -17.15 8.48 1.56
N SER A 97 -17.06 7.79 0.43
CA SER A 97 -16.77 8.40 -0.87
C SER A 97 -17.99 9.05 -1.56
N GLU A 98 -19.19 8.87 -1.02
CA GLU A 98 -20.40 9.50 -1.57
C GLU A 98 -20.37 11.03 -1.43
N ASP A 99 -19.70 11.54 -0.40
CA ASP A 99 -19.52 12.98 -0.15
C ASP A 99 -18.35 13.59 -0.98
N ALA A 100 -17.70 12.81 -1.86
CA ALA A 100 -16.60 13.31 -2.66
C ALA A 100 -17.07 14.33 -3.71
N GLU A 101 -16.43 15.49 -3.73
CA GLU A 101 -16.66 16.54 -4.73
C GLU A 101 -15.61 16.46 -5.83
N ILE A 102 -16.00 15.99 -7.02
CA ILE A 102 -15.11 15.92 -8.17
C ILE A 102 -15.41 17.09 -9.11
N GLU A 103 -14.41 17.92 -9.35
CA GLU A 103 -14.53 19.21 -10.07
C GLU A 103 -14.76 19.07 -11.59
N PHE A 104 -14.72 17.85 -12.12
CA PHE A 104 -14.89 17.59 -13.55
C PHE A 104 -15.86 16.42 -13.79
N PRO A 105 -16.49 16.33 -14.97
CA PRO A 105 -17.28 15.17 -15.34
C PRO A 105 -16.40 13.91 -15.40
N ILE A 106 -16.68 12.92 -14.55
CA ILE A 106 -15.97 11.64 -14.58
C ILE A 106 -16.42 10.86 -15.82
N PRO A 107 -15.52 10.37 -16.68
CA PRO A 107 -15.88 9.48 -17.78
C PRO A 107 -16.58 8.21 -17.25
N GLU A 108 -17.55 7.70 -17.98
CA GLU A 108 -18.27 6.48 -17.60
C GLU A 108 -17.38 5.23 -17.57
N ASN A 109 -16.35 5.21 -18.40
CA ASN A 109 -15.39 4.10 -18.51
C ASN A 109 -13.97 4.65 -18.63
N TYR A 110 -13.16 4.50 -17.58
CA TYR A 110 -11.81 5.05 -17.54
C TYR A 110 -10.82 4.18 -16.78
N ILE A 111 -9.54 4.39 -17.09
CA ILE A 111 -8.40 3.90 -16.32
C ILE A 111 -8.07 4.96 -15.27
N PHE A 112 -8.10 4.59 -14.00
CA PHE A 112 -7.53 5.42 -12.95
C PHE A 112 -6.01 5.22 -12.88
N CYS A 113 -5.24 6.30 -12.88
CA CYS A 113 -3.79 6.26 -12.80
C CYS A 113 -3.29 7.06 -11.58
N TYR A 114 -2.47 6.42 -10.76
CA TYR A 114 -1.81 7.07 -9.63
C TYR A 114 -0.39 6.53 -9.47
N PHE A 115 0.60 7.39 -9.73
CA PHE A 115 2.01 7.05 -9.66
C PHE A 115 2.75 8.00 -8.71
N ILE A 116 3.55 7.43 -7.80
CA ILE A 116 4.45 8.18 -6.90
C ILE A 116 5.85 8.26 -7.52
N GLY A 117 6.21 7.27 -8.36
CA GLY A 117 7.46 7.26 -9.10
C GLY A 117 7.40 8.10 -10.36
N ASN A 118 8.57 8.63 -10.77
CA ASN A 118 8.74 9.37 -12.03
C ASN A 118 9.51 8.51 -13.04
N ASN A 119 8.89 7.40 -13.47
CA ASN A 119 9.47 6.52 -14.48
C ASN A 119 8.88 6.83 -15.86
N PRO A 120 9.65 7.36 -16.82
CA PRO A 120 9.15 7.71 -18.16
C PRO A 120 8.51 6.54 -18.91
N TRP A 121 8.90 5.30 -18.59
CA TRP A 121 8.33 4.13 -19.21
C TRP A 121 6.85 3.89 -18.83
N TYR A 122 6.31 4.50 -17.77
CA TYR A 122 4.89 4.40 -17.42
C TYR A 122 3.97 4.86 -18.54
N VAL A 123 4.36 5.91 -19.27
CA VAL A 123 3.57 6.42 -20.42
C VAL A 123 3.31 5.29 -21.43
N GLN A 124 4.37 4.62 -21.87
CA GLN A 124 4.25 3.52 -22.84
C GLN A 124 3.45 2.34 -22.28
N GLN A 125 3.60 2.05 -20.99
CA GLN A 125 2.91 0.93 -20.37
C GLN A 125 1.42 1.20 -20.18
N VAL A 126 1.03 2.43 -19.84
CA VAL A 126 -0.39 2.83 -19.78
C VAL A 126 -1.03 2.76 -21.18
N GLU A 127 -0.33 3.16 -22.23
CA GLU A 127 -0.80 2.97 -23.61
C GLU A 127 -1.02 1.48 -23.96
N ASN A 128 -0.14 0.59 -23.47
CA ASN A 128 -0.36 -0.84 -23.62
C ASN A 128 -1.60 -1.32 -22.82
N VAL A 129 -1.84 -0.78 -21.62
CA VAL A 129 -3.04 -1.08 -20.83
C VAL A 129 -4.29 -0.63 -21.59
N LYS A 130 -4.33 0.60 -22.14
CA LYS A 130 -5.44 1.07 -23.00
C LYS A 130 -5.71 0.11 -24.15
N ARG A 131 -4.67 -0.33 -24.84
CA ARG A 131 -4.79 -1.24 -25.96
C ARG A 131 -5.35 -2.61 -25.56
N VAL A 132 -4.90 -3.16 -24.40
CA VAL A 132 -5.29 -4.48 -23.94
C VAL A 132 -6.70 -4.48 -23.34
N THR A 133 -7.05 -3.45 -22.57
CA THR A 133 -8.35 -3.32 -21.91
C THR A 133 -9.44 -2.75 -22.84
N GLY A 134 -9.06 -2.03 -23.89
CA GLY A 134 -9.97 -1.28 -24.74
C GLY A 134 -10.47 0.04 -24.16
N ILE A 135 -10.05 0.40 -22.94
CA ILE A 135 -10.47 1.62 -22.24
C ILE A 135 -9.62 2.78 -22.74
N GLN A 136 -10.24 3.88 -23.17
CA GLN A 136 -9.53 5.00 -23.81
C GLN A 136 -9.34 6.21 -22.88
N HIS A 137 -10.27 6.45 -21.94
CA HIS A 137 -10.17 7.57 -21.03
C HIS A 137 -9.24 7.27 -19.85
N ILE A 138 -8.46 8.27 -19.46
CA ILE A 138 -7.56 8.21 -18.30
C ILE A 138 -7.95 9.33 -17.34
N VAL A 139 -8.14 9.00 -16.09
CA VAL A 139 -8.20 9.94 -14.97
C VAL A 139 -6.96 9.73 -14.12
N GLN A 140 -6.08 10.71 -14.10
CA GLN A 140 -4.84 10.67 -13.33
C GLN A 140 -4.94 11.54 -12.08
N VAL A 141 -4.49 11.02 -10.94
CA VAL A 141 -4.25 11.80 -9.73
C VAL A 141 -2.75 12.09 -9.61
N CYS A 142 -2.41 13.37 -9.42
CA CYS A 142 -1.07 13.85 -9.15
C CYS A 142 -1.02 14.59 -7.82
N LEU A 143 0.16 14.71 -7.22
CA LEU A 143 0.38 15.42 -5.96
C LEU A 143 1.30 16.62 -6.19
N TYR A 144 0.95 17.80 -5.65
CA TYR A 144 1.82 18.97 -5.69
C TYR A 144 3.12 18.71 -4.92
N GLY A 145 4.24 19.15 -5.50
CA GLY A 145 5.55 18.97 -4.89
C GLY A 145 6.14 17.56 -4.96
N VAL A 146 5.43 16.63 -5.60
CA VAL A 146 5.94 15.29 -5.93
C VAL A 146 6.24 15.26 -7.41
N ASP A 147 7.48 14.89 -7.76
CA ASP A 147 7.90 14.70 -9.14
C ASP A 147 7.32 13.37 -9.67
N CYS A 148 6.07 13.41 -10.12
CA CYS A 148 5.39 12.27 -10.72
C CYS A 148 5.33 12.41 -12.25
N VAL A 149 5.23 11.29 -12.96
CA VAL A 149 5.04 11.31 -14.40
C VAL A 149 3.63 11.79 -14.73
N GLU A 150 3.51 12.84 -15.54
CA GLU A 150 2.25 13.24 -16.15
C GLU A 150 2.00 12.46 -17.44
N LEU A 151 0.81 11.88 -17.56
CA LEU A 151 0.41 11.15 -18.76
C LEU A 151 -0.11 12.14 -19.81
N PRO A 152 0.53 12.24 -21.00
CA PRO A 152 0.18 13.26 -22.00
C PRO A 152 -1.24 13.11 -22.55
N ASP A 153 -1.79 11.88 -22.54
CA ASP A 153 -3.14 11.56 -23.02
C ASP A 153 -4.17 11.43 -21.89
N ALA A 154 -3.86 11.93 -20.68
CA ALA A 154 -4.84 11.94 -19.61
C ALA A 154 -6.06 12.81 -19.99
N THR A 155 -7.25 12.22 -19.90
CA THR A 155 -8.52 12.93 -20.13
C THR A 155 -8.72 14.00 -19.06
N ASN A 156 -8.41 13.65 -17.81
CA ASN A 156 -8.45 14.55 -16.67
C ASN A 156 -7.23 14.29 -15.76
N ILE A 157 -6.64 15.37 -15.24
CA ILE A 157 -5.63 15.32 -14.18
C ILE A 157 -6.22 16.03 -12.96
N TYR A 158 -6.27 15.30 -11.84
CA TYR A 158 -6.74 15.82 -10.57
C TYR A 158 -5.54 16.00 -9.62
N TRP A 159 -5.28 17.25 -9.25
CA TRP A 159 -4.18 17.58 -8.37
C TRP A 159 -4.64 17.57 -6.91
N ASP A 160 -3.85 16.90 -6.05
CA ASP A 160 -4.09 16.81 -4.60
C ASP A 160 -5.50 16.31 -4.23
N ALA A 161 -5.95 15.25 -4.88
CA ALA A 161 -7.18 14.57 -4.48
C ALA A 161 -7.15 14.23 -2.99
N GLY A 162 -8.17 14.64 -2.26
CA GLY A 162 -8.37 14.22 -0.88
C GLY A 162 -8.66 12.71 -0.76
N PRO A 163 -8.67 12.15 0.45
CA PRO A 163 -8.87 10.71 0.64
C PRO A 163 -10.21 10.21 0.07
N ILE A 164 -11.29 10.96 0.21
CA ILE A 164 -12.61 10.53 -0.27
C ILE A 164 -12.74 10.65 -1.79
N GLU A 165 -12.15 11.68 -2.41
CA GLU A 165 -12.05 11.83 -3.86
C GLU A 165 -11.19 10.70 -4.45
N PHE A 166 -10.06 10.37 -3.82
CA PHE A 166 -9.20 9.28 -4.23
C PHE A 166 -9.93 7.93 -4.23
N ILE A 167 -10.67 7.62 -3.16
CA ILE A 167 -11.50 6.41 -3.05
C ILE A 167 -12.59 6.42 -4.13
N ARG A 168 -13.26 7.55 -4.33
CA ARG A 168 -14.32 7.69 -5.34
C ARG A 168 -13.80 7.42 -6.74
N LEU A 169 -12.66 8.00 -7.10
CA LEU A 169 -12.05 7.82 -8.42
C LEU A 169 -11.56 6.38 -8.65
N ILE A 170 -11.07 5.68 -7.63
CA ILE A 170 -10.75 4.25 -7.74
C ILE A 170 -12.05 3.43 -7.87
N LYS A 171 -13.04 3.69 -7.02
CA LYS A 171 -14.31 2.95 -7.00
C LYS A 171 -15.03 2.98 -8.35
N ASP A 172 -15.08 4.15 -8.98
CA ASP A 172 -15.82 4.37 -10.22
C ASP A 172 -15.00 4.03 -11.47
N SER A 173 -13.70 3.70 -11.32
CA SER A 173 -12.85 3.30 -12.45
C SER A 173 -13.19 1.91 -12.98
N SER A 174 -12.91 1.67 -14.24
CA SER A 174 -13.00 0.35 -14.87
C SER A 174 -11.72 -0.47 -14.73
N PHE A 175 -10.58 0.21 -14.52
CA PHE A 175 -9.27 -0.39 -14.32
C PHE A 175 -8.34 0.59 -13.59
N VAL A 176 -7.41 0.06 -12.78
CA VAL A 176 -6.45 0.87 -12.02
C VAL A 176 -5.02 0.57 -12.46
N CYS A 177 -4.23 1.60 -12.75
CA CYS A 177 -2.79 1.53 -12.97
C CYS A 177 -2.07 2.28 -11.86
N THR A 178 -1.18 1.62 -11.13
CA THR A 178 -0.49 2.27 -10.01
C THR A 178 0.89 1.67 -9.73
N ASP A 179 1.74 2.43 -9.02
CA ASP A 179 2.97 1.98 -8.37
C ASP A 179 2.92 2.20 -6.85
N SER A 180 1.71 2.46 -6.33
CA SER A 180 1.47 2.85 -4.94
C SER A 180 0.89 1.71 -4.13
N PHE A 181 1.51 1.39 -3.00
CA PHE A 181 0.96 0.43 -2.04
C PHE A 181 -0.47 0.78 -1.63
N HIS A 182 -0.76 2.06 -1.32
CA HIS A 182 -2.10 2.44 -0.87
C HIS A 182 -3.14 2.34 -1.98
N ALA A 183 -2.81 2.71 -3.22
CA ALA A 183 -3.73 2.51 -4.33
C ALA A 183 -4.00 1.02 -4.59
N THR A 184 -2.98 0.17 -4.48
CA THR A 184 -3.12 -1.29 -4.55
C THR A 184 -4.00 -1.82 -3.43
N ALA A 185 -3.76 -1.40 -2.18
CA ALA A 185 -4.57 -1.80 -1.01
C ALA A 185 -6.03 -1.41 -1.16
N VAL A 186 -6.29 -0.17 -1.59
CA VAL A 186 -7.65 0.34 -1.85
C VAL A 186 -8.29 -0.43 -3.00
N SER A 187 -7.55 -0.71 -4.09
CA SER A 187 -8.07 -1.51 -5.21
C SER A 187 -8.50 -2.91 -4.77
N ILE A 188 -7.70 -3.56 -3.93
CA ILE A 188 -8.06 -4.86 -3.35
C ILE A 188 -9.31 -4.75 -2.48
N ASN A 189 -9.38 -3.75 -1.61
CA ASN A 189 -10.50 -3.56 -0.69
C ASN A 189 -11.81 -3.23 -1.42
N LEU A 190 -11.73 -2.45 -2.52
CA LEU A 190 -12.88 -2.09 -3.36
C LEU A 190 -13.21 -3.13 -4.43
N GLU A 191 -12.44 -4.23 -4.52
CA GLU A 191 -12.61 -5.29 -5.52
C GLU A 191 -12.43 -4.78 -6.96
N GLN A 192 -11.47 -3.88 -7.20
CA GLN A 192 -11.18 -3.32 -8.51
C GLN A 192 -10.19 -4.20 -9.31
N ASN A 193 -10.32 -4.19 -10.63
CA ASN A 193 -9.28 -4.71 -11.50
C ASN A 193 -8.12 -3.71 -11.57
N PHE A 194 -6.91 -4.19 -11.36
CA PHE A 194 -5.74 -3.32 -11.33
C PHE A 194 -4.49 -3.99 -11.89
N VAL A 195 -3.50 -3.15 -12.19
CA VAL A 195 -2.13 -3.56 -12.48
C VAL A 195 -1.15 -2.71 -11.68
N GLU A 196 -0.15 -3.37 -11.08
CA GLU A 196 0.92 -2.76 -10.32
C GLU A 196 2.17 -2.57 -11.19
N PHE A 197 2.67 -1.35 -11.27
CA PHE A 197 3.93 -1.01 -11.91
C PHE A 197 5.03 -0.94 -10.85
N MET A 198 6.05 -1.82 -10.98
CA MET A 198 7.13 -1.87 -9.99
C MET A 198 8.01 -0.62 -10.10
N ARG A 199 8.05 0.19 -9.04
CA ARG A 199 8.78 1.46 -9.00
C ARG A 199 10.29 1.29 -9.03
N PHE A 200 10.79 0.28 -8.34
CA PHE A 200 12.22 0.03 -8.15
C PHE A 200 12.65 -1.24 -8.89
N LYS A 201 13.92 -1.31 -9.26
CA LYS A 201 14.53 -2.59 -9.61
C LYS A 201 14.75 -3.41 -8.33
N ASP A 202 14.54 -4.71 -8.39
CA ASP A 202 14.72 -5.59 -7.22
C ASP A 202 16.18 -5.64 -6.72
N SER A 203 17.14 -5.32 -7.60
CA SER A 203 18.56 -5.19 -7.26
C SER A 203 18.90 -3.93 -6.46
N ASP A 204 18.02 -2.94 -6.43
CA ASP A 204 18.28 -1.69 -5.74
C ASP A 204 18.23 -1.90 -4.22
N LYS A 205 19.26 -1.46 -3.52
CA LYS A 205 19.32 -1.55 -2.04
C LYS A 205 18.22 -0.75 -1.34
N SER A 206 17.74 0.29 -1.99
CA SER A 206 16.63 1.14 -1.53
C SER A 206 15.26 0.66 -2.00
N SER A 207 15.20 -0.51 -2.70
CA SER A 207 13.95 -1.05 -3.21
C SER A 207 12.93 -1.25 -2.10
N GLN A 208 11.73 -0.73 -2.31
CA GLN A 208 10.58 -0.85 -1.43
C GLN A 208 9.54 -1.83 -2.00
N ASN A 209 9.93 -2.64 -2.99
CA ASN A 209 9.04 -3.57 -3.66
C ASN A 209 8.54 -4.69 -2.75
N SER A 210 9.27 -5.01 -1.65
CA SER A 210 8.90 -6.10 -0.73
C SER A 210 7.47 -5.97 -0.22
N ARG A 211 7.00 -4.77 0.11
CA ARG A 211 5.63 -4.51 0.59
C ARG A 211 4.56 -4.80 -0.45
N ILE A 212 4.87 -4.57 -1.73
CA ILE A 212 3.98 -4.90 -2.85
C ILE A 212 3.94 -6.42 -3.04
N TYR A 213 5.12 -7.05 -3.09
CA TYR A 213 5.19 -8.51 -3.18
C TYR A 213 4.46 -9.19 -2.02
N ASP A 214 4.65 -8.71 -0.79
CA ASP A 214 4.00 -9.29 0.39
C ASP A 214 2.48 -9.23 0.28
N VAL A 215 1.90 -8.08 -0.04
CA VAL A 215 0.43 -7.95 -0.14
C VAL A 215 -0.13 -8.72 -1.33
N LEU A 216 0.52 -8.68 -2.50
CA LEU A 216 0.05 -9.42 -3.68
C LEU A 216 0.16 -10.93 -3.49
N ASN A 217 1.27 -11.41 -2.94
CA ASN A 217 1.44 -12.84 -2.64
C ASN A 217 0.44 -13.31 -1.57
N HIS A 218 0.19 -12.49 -0.54
CA HIS A 218 -0.74 -12.82 0.52
C HIS A 218 -2.15 -13.10 -0.01
N TYR A 219 -2.61 -12.32 -1.00
CA TYR A 219 -3.94 -12.47 -1.61
C TYR A 219 -3.94 -13.27 -2.91
N GLY A 220 -2.80 -13.86 -3.32
CA GLY A 220 -2.72 -14.64 -4.56
C GLY A 220 -2.81 -13.79 -5.84
N LEU A 221 -2.44 -12.52 -5.75
CA LEU A 221 -2.56 -11.50 -6.80
C LEU A 221 -1.23 -11.19 -7.51
N SER A 222 -0.24 -12.06 -7.44
CA SER A 222 1.09 -11.83 -8.07
C SER A 222 1.04 -11.63 -9.58
N SER A 223 -0.01 -12.15 -10.25
CA SER A 223 -0.26 -11.88 -11.67
C SER A 223 -0.60 -10.42 -11.97
N ARG A 224 -0.92 -9.60 -10.96
CA ARG A 224 -1.22 -8.18 -11.15
C ARG A 224 0.03 -7.31 -11.34
N ILE A 225 1.21 -7.85 -11.15
CA ILE A 225 2.45 -7.15 -11.49
C ILE A 225 2.54 -7.06 -13.02
N TYR A 226 2.72 -5.84 -13.52
CA TYR A 226 2.82 -5.58 -14.95
C TYR A 226 3.95 -6.39 -15.59
N ASN A 227 3.62 -7.05 -16.68
CA ASN A 227 4.57 -7.80 -17.50
C ASN A 227 4.31 -7.53 -18.98
N ASN A 228 5.35 -7.16 -19.74
CA ASN A 228 5.25 -6.91 -21.17
C ASN A 228 4.96 -8.14 -22.01
N GLU A 229 5.40 -9.32 -21.54
CA GLU A 229 5.32 -10.58 -22.29
C GLU A 229 3.97 -11.28 -22.12
N LYS A 230 3.28 -10.99 -21.02
CA LYS A 230 2.00 -11.61 -20.68
C LYS A 230 1.00 -10.55 -20.27
N SER A 231 -0.25 -10.74 -20.60
CA SER A 231 -1.36 -9.87 -20.24
C SER A 231 -2.27 -10.47 -19.14
N ASP A 232 -1.78 -11.44 -18.38
CA ASP A 232 -2.53 -12.08 -17.29
C ASP A 232 -3.02 -11.05 -16.26
N TRP A 233 -2.29 -9.95 -16.11
CA TRP A 233 -2.66 -8.81 -15.27
C TRP A 233 -3.96 -8.12 -15.71
N ALA A 234 -4.40 -8.30 -16.95
CA ALA A 234 -5.63 -7.71 -17.48
C ALA A 234 -6.86 -8.58 -17.28
N LEU A 235 -6.69 -9.85 -16.89
CA LEU A 235 -7.82 -10.74 -16.66
C LEU A 235 -8.65 -10.29 -15.45
N PRO A 236 -9.98 -10.48 -15.46
CA PRO A 236 -10.81 -10.18 -14.29
C PRO A 236 -10.31 -10.91 -13.04
N ILE A 237 -10.42 -10.24 -11.88
CA ILE A 237 -10.07 -10.84 -10.59
C ILE A 237 -11.32 -11.50 -10.01
N ASP A 238 -11.20 -12.76 -9.61
CA ASP A 238 -12.21 -13.39 -8.75
C ASP A 238 -11.90 -13.04 -7.28
N TYR A 239 -12.67 -12.13 -6.74
CA TYR A 239 -12.51 -11.65 -5.37
C TYR A 239 -13.17 -12.54 -4.29
N SER A 240 -13.90 -13.58 -4.64
CA SER A 240 -14.68 -14.40 -3.71
C SER A 240 -13.84 -14.94 -2.53
N LEU A 241 -12.69 -15.55 -2.82
CA LEU A 241 -11.78 -16.07 -1.79
C LEU A 241 -10.93 -14.97 -1.16
N ILE A 242 -10.61 -13.91 -1.91
CA ILE A 242 -9.82 -12.78 -1.43
C ILE A 242 -10.60 -12.05 -0.35
N THR A 243 -11.88 -11.75 -0.60
CA THR A 243 -12.75 -11.05 0.36
C THR A 243 -12.91 -11.86 1.65
N GLN A 244 -13.13 -13.17 1.56
CA GLN A 244 -13.21 -14.02 2.76
C GLN A 244 -11.91 -13.98 3.59
N LYS A 245 -10.76 -14.04 2.92
CA LYS A 245 -9.46 -13.95 3.58
C LYS A 245 -9.25 -12.57 4.20
N LEU A 246 -9.59 -11.52 3.48
CA LEU A 246 -9.49 -10.14 3.96
C LEU A 246 -10.35 -9.90 5.20
N ASP A 247 -11.57 -10.44 5.25
CA ASP A 247 -12.44 -10.34 6.42
C ASP A 247 -11.84 -11.02 7.64
N SER A 248 -11.29 -12.22 7.45
CA SER A 248 -10.58 -12.94 8.53
C SER A 248 -9.35 -12.16 9.03
N ASP A 249 -8.57 -11.57 8.12
CA ASP A 249 -7.38 -10.80 8.47
C ASP A 249 -7.74 -9.46 9.14
N ARG A 250 -8.87 -8.85 8.76
CA ARG A 250 -9.45 -7.66 9.40
C ARG A 250 -9.81 -7.97 10.85
N GLU A 251 -10.52 -9.07 11.08
CA GLU A 251 -10.88 -9.50 12.44
C GLU A 251 -9.63 -9.73 13.31
N LYS A 252 -8.61 -10.43 12.81
CA LYS A 252 -7.34 -10.64 13.52
C LYS A 252 -6.64 -9.32 13.85
N SER A 253 -6.63 -8.38 12.92
CA SER A 253 -5.97 -7.08 13.07
C SER A 253 -6.67 -6.20 14.11
N VAL A 254 -8.01 -6.18 14.11
CA VAL A 254 -8.81 -5.47 15.11
C VAL A 254 -8.62 -6.11 16.49
N ASN A 255 -8.64 -7.44 16.60
CA ASN A 255 -8.39 -8.16 17.84
C ASN A 255 -6.98 -7.90 18.39
N PHE A 256 -5.96 -7.83 17.51
CA PHE A 256 -4.62 -7.42 17.93
C PHE A 256 -4.64 -6.01 18.54
N LEU A 257 -5.29 -5.07 17.88
CA LEU A 257 -5.35 -3.67 18.30
C LEU A 257 -6.04 -3.53 19.66
N ILE A 258 -7.21 -4.16 19.85
CA ILE A 258 -7.95 -4.18 21.13
C ILE A 258 -7.07 -4.76 22.24
N ASN A 259 -6.49 -5.95 22.03
CA ASN A 259 -5.62 -6.60 23.02
C ASN A 259 -4.35 -5.79 23.32
N ALA A 260 -3.85 -5.03 22.34
CA ALA A 260 -2.67 -4.20 22.51
C ALA A 260 -2.96 -2.92 23.31
N ILE A 261 -4.18 -2.42 23.31
CA ILE A 261 -4.59 -1.20 24.03
C ILE A 261 -5.06 -1.54 25.45
N GLU A 262 -5.89 -2.58 25.60
CA GLU A 262 -6.58 -2.90 26.86
C GLU A 262 -5.71 -3.69 27.87
N LYS A 263 -4.71 -4.42 27.39
CA LYS A 263 -3.79 -5.25 28.22
C LYS A 263 -2.37 -4.70 28.22
#